data_fecc451d8432f5c24008e20358aedf1a
#
_entry.id   fecc451d8432f5c24008e20358aedf1a
#
_cell.length_a   1.000
_cell.length_b   1.000
_cell.length_c   1.000
_cell.angle_alpha   90.00
_cell.angle_beta   90.00
_cell.angle_gamma   90.00
#
_symmetry.space_group_name_H-M   'P 1'
#
loop_
_entity.id
_entity.type
_entity.pdbx_description
1 polymer ?
#
loop_
_entity_poly.entity_id
_entity_poly.type
_entity_poly.pdbx_seq_one_letter_code
_entity_poly.pdbx_strand_id
1 'polypeptide(L)'
;VRSGNRSNSTQRPIKITPGNVPDAEGSALIETGNTIVMCAATVETRVPPWMRGKGTGWVTAEYSMLPRSTRERVRRERSKVGGRTQEIQRLIGRALRSVTDLSALGEISILLDCDVIRADGGTRTASITGAYVALHQALTGLVEAGTIDSIPLKDSIAAISVGMVDGAA
;
A
#
# COMPACT_ATOMS: atom_id res chain seq x y z
N VAL A 1 5.01 -12.58 26.02
CA VAL A 1 4.03 -13.50 25.41
C VAL A 1 3.39 -12.77 24.23
N ARG A 2 3.42 -13.36 23.04
CA ARG A 2 2.81 -12.79 21.83
C ARG A 2 1.28 -12.81 21.95
N SER A 3 0.62 -11.79 21.39
CA SER A 3 -0.85 -11.75 21.32
C SER A 3 -1.40 -13.02 20.64
N GLY A 4 -2.42 -13.64 21.22
CA GLY A 4 -3.02 -14.88 20.72
C GLY A 4 -2.21 -16.14 20.92
N ASN A 5 -1.28 -16.17 21.89
CA ASN A 5 -0.43 -17.33 22.22
C ASN A 5 0.32 -17.94 21.03
N ARG A 6 0.67 -17.13 20.03
CA ARG A 6 1.40 -17.58 18.82
C ARG A 6 2.86 -17.91 19.15
N SER A 7 3.39 -18.96 18.54
CA SER A 7 4.83 -19.27 18.59
C SER A 7 5.64 -18.19 17.84
N ASN A 8 6.95 -18.17 18.01
CA ASN A 8 7.84 -17.22 17.33
C ASN A 8 7.81 -17.36 15.81
N SER A 9 7.60 -18.56 15.31
CA SER A 9 7.49 -18.88 13.88
C SER A 9 6.09 -18.68 13.29
N THR A 10 5.07 -18.44 14.13
CA THR A 10 3.70 -18.32 13.67
C THR A 10 3.37 -16.88 13.28
N GLN A 11 3.05 -16.66 12.00
CA GLN A 11 2.55 -15.40 11.49
C GLN A 11 1.13 -15.09 12.01
N ARG A 12 0.76 -13.80 12.07
CA ARG A 12 -0.64 -13.40 12.27
C ARG A 12 -1.49 -13.90 11.10
N PRO A 13 -2.76 -14.29 11.32
CA PRO A 13 -3.68 -14.56 10.21
C PRO A 13 -3.75 -13.36 9.28
N ILE A 14 -3.65 -13.61 7.99
CA ILE A 14 -3.79 -12.59 6.96
C ILE A 14 -5.04 -12.89 6.14
N LYS A 15 -5.85 -11.85 5.93
CA LYS A 15 -6.97 -11.89 5.00
C LYS A 15 -6.89 -10.66 4.11
N ILE A 16 -7.04 -10.86 2.79
CA ILE A 16 -7.08 -9.78 1.82
C ILE A 16 -8.39 -9.92 1.05
N THR A 17 -9.18 -8.86 1.06
CA THR A 17 -10.45 -8.80 0.34
C THR A 17 -10.33 -7.68 -0.70
N PRO A 18 -10.27 -8.02 -2.00
CA PRO A 18 -10.20 -7.02 -3.07
C PRO A 18 -11.58 -6.39 -3.36
N GLY A 19 -11.58 -5.22 -4.03
CA GLY A 19 -12.80 -4.61 -4.55
C GLY A 19 -13.68 -3.90 -3.51
N ASN A 20 -13.09 -3.40 -2.41
CA ASN A 20 -13.86 -2.79 -1.32
C ASN A 20 -14.17 -1.29 -1.51
N VAL A 21 -13.57 -0.63 -2.50
CA VAL A 21 -13.83 0.77 -2.85
C VAL A 21 -14.33 0.79 -4.30
N PRO A 22 -15.66 0.94 -4.52
CA PRO A 22 -16.25 0.76 -5.86
C PRO A 22 -15.77 1.75 -6.92
N ASP A 23 -15.43 2.99 -6.52
CA ASP A 23 -15.02 4.05 -7.44
C ASP A 23 -13.50 4.07 -7.69
N ALA A 24 -12.73 3.21 -7.02
CA ALA A 24 -11.28 3.10 -7.25
C ALA A 24 -10.98 2.11 -8.38
N GLU A 25 -9.95 2.40 -9.18
CA GLU A 25 -9.50 1.49 -10.24
C GLU A 25 -8.93 0.17 -9.70
N GLY A 26 -8.55 0.16 -8.43
CA GLY A 26 -8.20 -1.04 -7.69
C GLY A 26 -8.29 -0.80 -6.19
N SER A 27 -8.68 -1.81 -5.43
CA SER A 27 -8.73 -1.66 -3.97
C SER A 27 -8.60 -2.99 -3.24
N ALA A 28 -8.12 -2.94 -1.99
CA ALA A 28 -8.03 -4.09 -1.12
C ALA A 28 -8.18 -3.70 0.35
N LEU A 29 -8.97 -4.46 1.08
CA LEU A 29 -8.96 -4.44 2.54
C LEU A 29 -8.03 -5.55 3.01
N ILE A 30 -6.94 -5.18 3.69
CA ILE A 30 -6.03 -6.14 4.31
C ILE A 30 -6.22 -6.17 5.82
N GLU A 31 -6.34 -7.38 6.35
CA GLU A 31 -6.42 -7.69 7.76
C GLU A 31 -5.20 -8.55 8.15
N THR A 32 -4.40 -8.08 9.08
CA THR A 32 -3.25 -8.83 9.63
C THR A 32 -3.42 -8.93 11.15
N GLY A 33 -4.03 -10.01 11.59
CA GLY A 33 -4.56 -10.11 12.94
C GLY A 33 -5.59 -9.01 13.20
N ASN A 34 -5.30 -8.12 14.15
CA ASN A 34 -6.18 -6.99 14.48
C ASN A 34 -5.86 -5.71 13.70
N THR A 35 -4.79 -5.68 12.92
CA THR A 35 -4.49 -4.53 12.06
C THR A 35 -5.31 -4.60 10.78
N ILE A 36 -6.01 -3.52 10.46
CA ILE A 36 -6.88 -3.40 9.29
C ILE A 36 -6.49 -2.14 8.51
N VAL A 37 -6.19 -2.31 7.24
CA VAL A 37 -5.86 -1.20 6.33
C VAL A 37 -6.70 -1.30 5.07
N MET A 38 -7.33 -0.20 4.68
CA MET A 38 -7.94 -0.03 3.36
C MET A 38 -6.90 0.55 2.43
N CYS A 39 -6.73 -0.06 1.27
CA CYS A 39 -5.86 0.41 0.20
C CYS A 39 -6.70 0.65 -1.05
N ALA A 40 -6.58 1.82 -1.65
CA ALA A 40 -7.24 2.17 -2.91
C ALA A 40 -6.20 2.69 -3.91
N ALA A 41 -6.40 2.37 -5.18
CA ALA A 41 -5.56 2.84 -6.29
C ALA A 41 -6.37 3.75 -7.20
N THR A 42 -5.80 4.91 -7.50
CA THR A 42 -6.34 5.87 -8.48
C THR A 42 -5.38 5.97 -9.66
N VAL A 43 -5.92 5.87 -10.87
CA VAL A 43 -5.16 6.05 -12.12
C VAL A 43 -5.31 7.47 -12.64
N GLU A 44 -4.20 8.18 -12.83
CA GLU A 44 -4.16 9.48 -13.50
C GLU A 44 -3.43 9.36 -14.85
N THR A 45 -4.05 9.85 -15.92
CA THR A 45 -3.46 9.88 -17.27
C THR A 45 -2.43 11.00 -17.45
N ARG A 46 -1.70 11.31 -16.40
CA ARG A 46 -0.65 12.32 -16.34
C ARG A 46 0.39 11.94 -15.30
N VAL A 47 1.61 12.38 -15.53
CA VAL A 47 2.71 12.24 -14.55
C VAL A 47 3.02 13.59 -13.88
N PRO A 48 3.70 13.60 -12.73
CA PRO A 48 4.17 14.82 -12.10
C PRO A 48 4.97 15.70 -13.07
N PRO A 49 4.96 17.03 -12.92
CA PRO A 49 5.63 17.96 -13.85
C PRO A 49 7.09 17.62 -14.15
N TRP A 50 7.83 17.15 -13.17
CA TRP A 50 9.25 16.76 -13.30
C TRP A 50 9.47 15.43 -14.05
N MET A 51 8.41 14.67 -14.35
CA MET A 51 8.44 13.40 -15.11
C MET A 51 7.96 13.58 -16.56
N ARG A 52 7.30 14.68 -16.91
CA ARG A 52 6.71 14.90 -18.23
C ARG A 52 7.74 14.81 -19.34
N GLY A 53 7.38 14.16 -20.44
CA GLY A 53 8.22 13.98 -21.63
C GLY A 53 9.33 12.95 -21.45
N LYS A 54 9.34 12.18 -20.36
CA LYS A 54 10.32 11.10 -20.12
C LYS A 54 9.85 9.74 -20.61
N GLY A 55 8.57 9.62 -20.99
CA GLY A 55 7.98 8.36 -21.44
C GLY A 55 7.87 7.31 -20.34
N THR A 56 7.95 7.70 -19.07
CA THR A 56 7.90 6.79 -17.92
C THR A 56 6.80 7.18 -16.95
N GLY A 57 6.12 6.19 -16.39
CA GLY A 57 5.06 6.38 -15.41
C GLY A 57 5.58 6.62 -13.98
N TRP A 58 4.63 6.77 -13.07
CA TRP A 58 4.92 7.00 -11.67
C TRP A 58 3.97 6.22 -10.78
N VAL A 59 4.49 5.64 -9.71
CA VAL A 59 3.70 5.02 -8.63
C VAL A 59 4.06 5.71 -7.33
N THR A 60 3.06 6.23 -6.64
CA THR A 60 3.25 6.89 -5.35
C THR A 60 2.21 6.42 -4.34
N ALA A 61 2.42 6.71 -3.07
CA ALA A 61 1.47 6.33 -2.04
C ALA A 61 1.31 7.43 -1.00
N GLU A 62 0.07 7.54 -0.51
CA GLU A 62 -0.28 8.25 0.70
C GLU A 62 -0.62 7.26 1.81
N TYR A 63 -0.44 7.68 3.05
CA TYR A 63 -0.73 6.88 4.23
C TYR A 63 -1.37 7.75 5.29
N SER A 64 -2.44 7.28 5.86
CA SER A 64 -3.15 7.99 6.92
C SER A 64 -3.66 7.02 7.99
N MET A 65 -3.80 7.51 9.21
CA MET A 65 -4.46 6.78 10.30
C MET A 65 -5.80 7.44 10.62
N LEU A 66 -6.89 6.67 10.60
CA LEU A 66 -8.16 7.18 11.09
C LEU A 66 -8.04 7.56 12.58
N PRO A 67 -8.74 8.62 13.02
CA PRO A 67 -8.60 9.12 14.40
C PRO A 67 -8.82 8.05 15.49
N ARG A 68 -9.64 7.06 15.22
CA ARG A 68 -9.96 5.96 16.16
C ARG A 68 -9.38 4.62 15.71
N SER A 69 -8.37 4.64 14.86
CA SER A 69 -7.61 3.42 14.52
C SER A 69 -6.83 2.86 15.72
N THR A 70 -6.58 3.65 16.74
CA THR A 70 -5.89 3.31 17.99
C THR A 70 -6.84 3.45 19.19
N ARG A 71 -6.46 2.88 20.35
CA ARG A 71 -7.21 3.00 21.61
C ARG A 71 -7.40 4.47 22.03
N GLU A 72 -6.33 5.25 21.90
CA GLU A 72 -6.39 6.70 22.09
C GLU A 72 -6.63 7.39 20.75
N ARG A 73 -7.39 8.48 20.75
CA ARG A 73 -7.72 9.23 19.55
C ARG A 73 -6.48 9.97 19.01
N VAL A 74 -6.07 9.63 17.79
CA VAL A 74 -5.05 10.39 17.05
C VAL A 74 -5.70 11.57 16.34
N ARG A 75 -5.05 12.73 16.34
CA ARG A 75 -5.52 13.90 15.57
C ARG A 75 -5.28 13.70 14.08
N ARG A 76 -6.21 14.19 13.25
CA ARG A 76 -5.98 14.23 11.79
C ARG A 76 -4.87 15.24 11.46
N GLU A 77 -3.95 14.85 10.62
CA GLU A 77 -2.95 15.74 10.03
C GLU A 77 -3.64 16.57 8.93
N ARG A 78 -3.84 17.88 9.15
CA ARG A 78 -4.59 18.75 8.22
C ARG A 78 -3.71 19.73 7.46
N SER A 79 -2.73 20.32 8.12
CA SER A 79 -1.89 21.40 7.55
C SER A 79 -0.46 20.98 7.27
N LYS A 80 0.03 19.99 7.99
CA LYS A 80 1.40 19.46 7.82
C LYS A 80 1.38 17.97 8.13
N VAL A 81 1.87 17.21 7.16
CA VAL A 81 2.09 15.77 7.31
C VAL A 81 3.28 15.54 8.22
N GLY A 82 3.13 14.71 9.25
CA GLY A 82 4.18 14.38 10.20
C GLY A 82 5.31 13.56 9.58
N GLY A 83 6.52 13.64 10.16
CA GLY A 83 7.69 12.94 9.64
C GLY A 83 7.51 11.41 9.54
N ARG A 84 6.79 10.83 10.51
CA ARG A 84 6.46 9.39 10.48
C ARG A 84 5.55 9.03 9.29
N THR A 85 4.52 9.82 9.04
CA THR A 85 3.60 9.62 7.91
C THR A 85 4.34 9.76 6.58
N GLN A 86 5.17 10.79 6.43
CA GLN A 86 6.01 10.99 5.24
C GLN A 86 6.98 9.82 5.01
N GLU A 87 7.60 9.32 6.07
CA GLU A 87 8.50 8.15 6.00
C GLU A 87 7.76 6.93 5.47
N ILE A 88 6.54 6.65 5.98
CA ILE A 88 5.74 5.50 5.58
C ILE A 88 5.27 5.63 4.13
N GLN A 89 4.79 6.80 3.71
CA GLN A 89 4.41 7.09 2.33
C GLN A 89 5.57 6.79 1.37
N ARG A 90 6.76 7.28 1.69
CA ARG A 90 7.97 7.04 0.89
C ARG A 90 8.36 5.56 0.86
N LEU A 91 8.20 4.85 1.98
CA LEU A 91 8.49 3.43 2.08
C LEU A 91 7.56 2.62 1.17
N ILE A 92 6.24 2.84 1.25
CA ILE A 92 5.25 2.16 0.41
C ILE A 92 5.53 2.45 -1.08
N GLY A 93 5.64 3.73 -1.45
CA GLY A 93 5.90 4.12 -2.84
C GLY A 93 7.19 3.51 -3.40
N ARG A 94 8.28 3.46 -2.64
CA ARG A 94 9.52 2.82 -3.07
C ARG A 94 9.39 1.31 -3.22
N ALA A 95 8.69 0.66 -2.28
CA ALA A 95 8.44 -0.77 -2.33
C ALA A 95 7.66 -1.15 -3.60
N LEU A 96 6.59 -0.43 -3.92
CA LEU A 96 5.80 -0.69 -5.13
C LEU A 96 6.58 -0.39 -6.42
N ARG A 97 7.33 0.72 -6.47
CA ARG A 97 8.18 1.04 -7.63
C ARG A 97 9.28 0.02 -7.89
N SER A 98 9.78 -0.66 -6.86
CA SER A 98 10.84 -1.67 -7.05
C SER A 98 10.39 -2.86 -7.89
N VAL A 99 9.10 -3.16 -7.87
CA VAL A 99 8.51 -4.28 -8.63
C VAL A 99 7.75 -3.83 -9.88
N THR A 100 7.63 -2.52 -10.14
CA THR A 100 6.93 -1.97 -11.30
C THR A 100 7.89 -1.57 -12.39
N ASP A 101 7.62 -1.95 -13.64
CA ASP A 101 8.27 -1.38 -14.81
C ASP A 101 7.63 -0.06 -15.18
N LEU A 102 8.21 1.03 -14.70
CA LEU A 102 7.67 2.36 -14.94
C LEU A 102 7.75 2.79 -16.42
N SER A 103 8.67 2.20 -17.21
CA SER A 103 8.76 2.49 -18.63
C SER A 103 7.63 1.84 -19.40
N ALA A 104 7.27 0.61 -19.06
CA ALA A 104 6.13 -0.08 -19.65
C ALA A 104 4.77 0.51 -19.23
N LEU A 105 4.71 1.24 -18.10
CA LEU A 105 3.52 1.95 -17.67
C LEU A 105 3.21 3.20 -18.54
N GLY A 106 4.23 3.78 -19.20
CA GLY A 106 4.06 5.04 -19.95
C GLY A 106 3.79 6.22 -19.01
N GLU A 107 3.40 7.39 -19.54
CA GLU A 107 3.17 8.60 -18.74
C GLU A 107 1.84 8.58 -17.94
N ILE A 108 1.64 7.51 -17.19
CA ILE A 108 0.51 7.30 -16.28
C ILE A 108 1.01 7.33 -14.84
N SER A 109 0.26 7.94 -13.94
CA SER A 109 0.51 7.85 -12.50
C SER A 109 -0.52 6.94 -11.83
N ILE A 110 -0.07 6.13 -10.86
CA ILE A 110 -0.94 5.40 -9.97
C ILE A 110 -0.67 5.87 -8.55
N LEU A 111 -1.71 6.38 -7.91
CA LEU A 111 -1.70 6.87 -6.54
C LEU A 111 -2.36 5.82 -5.65
N LEU A 112 -1.64 5.38 -4.62
CA LEU A 112 -2.14 4.41 -3.64
C LEU A 112 -2.46 5.13 -2.33
N ASP A 113 -3.71 5.10 -1.92
CA ASP A 113 -4.17 5.60 -0.64
C ASP A 113 -4.26 4.45 0.35
N CYS A 114 -3.56 4.56 1.49
CA CYS A 114 -3.52 3.53 2.53
C CYS A 114 -4.07 4.10 3.84
N ASP A 115 -5.34 3.82 4.12
CA ASP A 115 -6.04 4.28 5.32
C ASP A 115 -6.07 3.19 6.39
N VAL A 116 -5.42 3.45 7.52
CA VAL A 116 -5.43 2.53 8.66
C VAL A 116 -6.74 2.67 9.43
N ILE A 117 -7.58 1.64 9.35
CA ILE A 117 -8.86 1.54 10.05
C ILE A 117 -8.63 1.11 11.50
N ARG A 118 -7.75 0.13 11.71
CA ARG A 118 -7.35 -0.37 13.04
C ARG A 118 -5.87 -0.67 13.07
N ALA A 119 -5.17 -0.14 14.08
CA ALA A 119 -3.74 -0.32 14.28
C ALA A 119 -3.45 -1.21 15.49
N ASP A 120 -2.84 -2.36 15.25
CA ASP A 120 -2.35 -3.30 16.26
C ASP A 120 -0.92 -3.79 15.89
N GLY A 121 -0.07 -2.88 15.44
CA GLY A 121 1.27 -3.16 14.93
C GLY A 121 1.27 -3.63 13.47
N GLY A 122 2.37 -3.37 12.76
CA GLY A 122 2.55 -3.80 11.37
C GLY A 122 1.73 -3.04 10.33
N THR A 123 1.30 -1.80 10.61
CA THR A 123 0.50 -1.01 9.65
C THR A 123 1.28 -0.70 8.37
N ARG A 124 2.60 -0.43 8.46
CA ARG A 124 3.46 -0.20 7.27
C ARG A 124 3.47 -1.40 6.34
N THR A 125 3.69 -2.57 6.90
CA THR A 125 3.82 -3.83 6.15
C THR A 125 2.48 -4.27 5.58
N ALA A 126 1.39 -4.12 6.33
CA ALA A 126 0.04 -4.34 5.82
C ALA A 126 -0.28 -3.38 4.65
N SER A 127 0.09 -2.09 4.77
CA SER A 127 -0.09 -1.11 3.69
C SER A 127 0.67 -1.50 2.41
N ILE A 128 1.93 -1.94 2.51
CA ILE A 128 2.69 -2.39 1.33
C ILE A 128 1.99 -3.56 0.64
N THR A 129 1.59 -4.58 1.40
CA THR A 129 0.96 -5.78 0.86
C THR A 129 -0.43 -5.49 0.27
N GLY A 130 -1.25 -4.71 0.97
CA GLY A 130 -2.59 -4.32 0.49
C GLY A 130 -2.53 -3.38 -0.73
N ALA A 131 -1.61 -2.41 -0.71
CA ALA A 131 -1.39 -1.51 -1.83
C ALA A 131 -0.90 -2.24 -3.08
N TYR A 132 -0.09 -3.29 -2.95
CA TYR A 132 0.29 -4.12 -4.09
C TYR A 132 -0.93 -4.79 -4.75
N VAL A 133 -1.87 -5.31 -3.96
CA VAL A 133 -3.09 -5.92 -4.50
C VAL A 133 -3.97 -4.88 -5.21
N ALA A 134 -4.13 -3.68 -4.62
CA ALA A 134 -4.84 -2.57 -5.24
C ALA A 134 -4.16 -2.11 -6.55
N LEU A 135 -2.83 -1.99 -6.55
CA LEU A 135 -2.03 -1.66 -7.73
C LEU A 135 -2.23 -2.70 -8.84
N HIS A 136 -2.15 -3.99 -8.50
CA HIS A 136 -2.34 -5.06 -9.48
C HIS A 136 -3.72 -5.00 -10.15
N GLN A 137 -4.80 -4.75 -9.37
CA GLN A 137 -6.14 -4.59 -9.93
C GLN A 137 -6.22 -3.39 -10.89
N ALA A 138 -5.69 -2.23 -10.49
CA ALA A 138 -5.68 -1.04 -11.33
C ALA A 138 -4.93 -1.29 -12.66
N LEU A 139 -3.78 -1.96 -12.60
CA LEU A 139 -3.02 -2.33 -13.79
C LEU A 139 -3.76 -3.34 -14.67
N THR A 140 -4.47 -4.31 -14.06
CA THR A 140 -5.32 -5.24 -14.80
C THR A 140 -6.41 -4.50 -15.56
N GLY A 141 -7.10 -3.54 -14.92
CA GLY A 141 -8.10 -2.69 -15.58
C GLY A 141 -7.53 -1.86 -16.74
N LEU A 142 -6.30 -1.36 -16.63
CA LEU A 142 -5.63 -0.65 -17.73
C LEU A 142 -5.33 -1.57 -18.92
N VAL A 143 -4.96 -2.84 -18.69
CA VAL A 143 -4.78 -3.84 -19.74
C VAL A 143 -6.11 -4.18 -20.40
N GLU A 144 -7.15 -4.44 -19.62
CA GLU A 144 -8.49 -4.74 -20.11
C GLU A 144 -9.10 -3.60 -20.95
N ALA A 145 -8.79 -2.35 -20.58
CA ALA A 145 -9.16 -1.15 -21.34
C ALA A 145 -8.27 -0.90 -22.57
N GLY A 146 -7.23 -1.71 -22.80
CA GLY A 146 -6.27 -1.51 -23.90
C GLY A 146 -5.40 -0.27 -23.77
N THR A 147 -5.26 0.28 -22.56
CA THR A 147 -4.43 1.46 -22.29
C THR A 147 -2.94 1.10 -22.21
N ILE A 148 -2.64 -0.07 -21.73
CA ILE A 148 -1.29 -0.67 -21.71
C ILE A 148 -1.35 -2.10 -22.23
N ASP A 149 -0.27 -2.59 -22.83
CA ASP A 149 -0.25 -3.90 -23.52
C ASP A 149 -0.21 -5.09 -22.56
N SER A 150 0.41 -4.94 -21.39
CA SER A 150 0.57 -5.99 -20.40
C SER A 150 0.76 -5.40 -19.01
N ILE A 151 0.53 -6.20 -17.96
CA ILE A 151 0.74 -5.76 -16.58
C ILE A 151 2.23 -5.47 -16.35
N PRO A 152 2.63 -4.21 -16.05
CA PRO A 152 4.02 -3.83 -15.91
C PRO A 152 4.59 -4.14 -14.51
N LEU A 153 4.39 -5.36 -14.04
CA LEU A 153 4.95 -5.84 -12.78
C LEU A 153 6.03 -6.89 -13.05
N LYS A 154 7.24 -6.64 -12.54
CA LYS A 154 8.39 -7.54 -12.67
C LYS A 154 8.34 -8.69 -11.69
N ASP A 155 7.71 -8.47 -10.54
CA ASP A 155 7.61 -9.43 -9.44
C ASP A 155 6.44 -9.05 -8.52
N SER A 156 6.17 -9.89 -7.53
CA SER A 156 5.26 -9.59 -6.41
C SER A 156 6.02 -9.00 -5.22
N ILE A 157 5.33 -8.23 -4.37
CA ILE A 157 5.89 -7.73 -3.12
C ILE A 157 4.91 -7.93 -1.98
N ALA A 158 5.43 -8.44 -0.87
CA ALA A 158 4.75 -8.50 0.41
C ALA A 158 5.73 -8.10 1.52
N ALA A 159 5.19 -7.59 2.63
CA ALA A 159 6.01 -7.15 3.75
C ALA A 159 5.51 -7.72 5.07
N ILE A 160 6.44 -8.05 5.95
CA ILE A 160 6.18 -8.53 7.31
C ILE A 160 7.02 -7.73 8.30
N SER A 161 6.51 -7.54 9.50
CA SER A 161 7.22 -6.90 10.61
C SER A 161 7.73 -7.96 11.57
N VAL A 162 9.04 -8.04 11.73
CA VAL A 162 9.72 -8.97 12.62
C VAL A 162 10.70 -8.21 13.50
N GLY A 163 10.78 -8.55 14.77
CA GLY A 163 11.76 -8.03 15.71
C GLY A 163 12.46 -9.17 16.45
N MET A 164 13.72 -8.95 16.79
CA MET A 164 14.49 -9.86 17.63
C MET A 164 14.43 -9.39 19.08
N VAL A 165 14.04 -10.28 19.99
CA VAL A 165 14.03 -10.01 21.45
C VAL A 165 14.74 -11.19 22.12
N ASP A 166 15.81 -10.92 22.85
CA ASP A 166 16.63 -11.93 23.53
C ASP A 166 17.04 -13.11 22.62
N GLY A 167 17.43 -12.80 21.38
CA GLY A 167 17.86 -13.82 20.42
C GLY A 167 16.74 -14.63 19.75
N ALA A 168 15.47 -14.32 20.02
CA ALA A 168 14.31 -14.95 19.40
C ALA A 168 13.50 -13.95 18.56
N ALA A 169 12.95 -14.42 17.41
CA ALA A 169 12.10 -13.61 16.52
C ALA A 169 10.68 -13.44 17.07
#